data_47053bbafc4e56df1dca065a18476bc7
#
_entry.id   47053bbafc4e56df1dca065a18476bc7
#
_cell.length_a   1.000
_cell.length_b   1.000
_cell.length_c   1.000
_cell.angle_alpha   90.00
_cell.angle_beta   90.00
_cell.angle_gamma   90.00
#
_symmetry.space_group_name_H-M   'P 1'
#
loop_
_entity.id
_entity.type
_entity.pdbx_description
1 polymer ?
#
loop_
_entity_poly.entity_id
_entity_poly.type
_entity_poly.pdbx_seq_one_letter_code
_entity_poly.pdbx_strand_id
1 'polypeptide(L)'
;MIRLNNVTKSYPARAEENHGGGNLIKALDDITLSIAPGEWVAMMGPSGSGKSTMVNLIGCLDRPTSGEIRLDGQNVASLSASDLNHVRAETIGFIFQQFHMIPYLTAVENVMLAQYFHSMTDEKEALEALDRVGLRNRAGHLPAQLSGGEQQRVCIARALINDPKIVLADEPTGNLDAANEEIVLRLLRELHQQGRTIVMVTHDPVVARLADRRIELHHGKIAAQEVFSMADDEQFDEVLEELFALEEHGQLAEIGRMEVHGALPVSIAVEKMAAMGLVSTRPHPPEGHDHKPFINPCHDALKPTGVSIGDGQSIVELTPRGYQRAADIIRRHRLAERLFTDSLAMDSETEIEQQACKFEHILSPEATDKICTFLNHPLTCPHGAAIPPGTCCGRRAEPRRRPPNYQIEASFP
;
A
#
# COMPACT_ATOMS: atom_id res chain seq x y z
N MET A 1 -5.73 5.92 -20.62
CA MET A 1 -4.41 6.58 -20.49
C MET A 1 -3.31 5.80 -21.16
N ILE A 2 -3.06 4.54 -20.76
CA ILE A 2 -2.05 3.66 -21.34
C ILE A 2 -2.74 2.50 -22.06
N ARG A 3 -2.38 2.21 -23.31
CA ARG A 3 -2.89 1.04 -24.05
C ARG A 3 -1.74 0.33 -24.77
N LEU A 4 -1.64 -0.96 -24.58
CA LEU A 4 -0.76 -1.87 -25.28
C LEU A 4 -1.63 -2.81 -26.12
N ASN A 5 -1.37 -2.93 -27.43
CA ASN A 5 -2.10 -3.80 -28.35
C ASN A 5 -1.12 -4.76 -28.99
N ASN A 6 -1.22 -6.06 -28.65
CA ASN A 6 -0.40 -7.15 -29.19
C ASN A 6 1.11 -6.85 -29.13
N VAL A 7 1.57 -6.28 -28.01
CA VAL A 7 2.95 -5.82 -27.83
C VAL A 7 3.88 -7.01 -27.58
N THR A 8 4.88 -7.16 -28.44
CA THR A 8 5.95 -8.14 -28.28
C THR A 8 7.29 -7.42 -28.19
N LYS A 9 8.15 -7.85 -27.27
CA LYS A 9 9.54 -7.41 -27.17
C LYS A 9 10.47 -8.59 -27.13
N SER A 10 11.43 -8.61 -28.07
CA SER A 10 12.45 -9.64 -28.19
C SER A 10 13.85 -9.02 -28.13
N TYR A 11 14.77 -9.69 -27.46
CA TYR A 11 16.18 -9.34 -27.41
C TYR A 11 17.03 -10.45 -28.02
N PRO A 12 18.20 -10.15 -28.59
CA PRO A 12 19.16 -11.17 -29.03
C PRO A 12 19.60 -12.02 -27.81
N ALA A 13 19.63 -13.35 -27.95
CA ALA A 13 20.23 -14.22 -26.96
C ALA A 13 21.71 -13.91 -26.80
N ARG A 14 22.26 -14.02 -25.57
CA ARG A 14 23.70 -13.84 -25.34
C ARG A 14 24.48 -14.93 -26.10
N ALA A 15 25.69 -14.59 -26.57
CA ALA A 15 26.52 -15.47 -27.38
C ALA A 15 26.87 -16.82 -26.72
N GLU A 16 26.83 -16.89 -25.39
CA GLU A 16 27.08 -18.09 -24.59
C GLU A 16 25.93 -19.12 -24.63
N GLU A 17 24.72 -18.71 -24.98
CA GLU A 17 23.54 -19.56 -25.09
C GLU A 17 23.26 -20.01 -26.54
N ASN A 18 24.09 -19.58 -27.49
CA ASN A 18 23.92 -19.83 -28.92
C ASN A 18 24.60 -21.14 -29.38
N HIS A 19 23.92 -22.26 -29.25
CA HIS A 19 24.25 -23.46 -30.05
C HIS A 19 23.58 -23.36 -31.43
N GLY A 20 24.12 -22.46 -32.31
CA GLY A 20 23.90 -22.51 -33.74
C GLY A 20 22.55 -22.00 -34.29
N GLY A 21 22.30 -20.70 -34.14
CA GLY A 21 21.16 -20.02 -34.78
C GLY A 21 20.66 -18.87 -33.91
N GLY A 22 20.59 -17.64 -34.41
CA GLY A 22 20.23 -16.43 -33.64
C GLY A 22 18.88 -16.52 -32.90
N ASN A 23 18.89 -17.16 -31.75
CA ASN A 23 17.71 -17.27 -30.89
C ASN A 23 17.38 -15.89 -30.30
N LEU A 24 16.16 -15.43 -30.56
CA LEU A 24 15.56 -14.26 -29.90
C LEU A 24 14.87 -14.71 -28.61
N ILE A 25 15.19 -14.06 -27.50
CA ILE A 25 14.49 -14.24 -26.22
C ILE A 25 13.32 -13.26 -26.21
N LYS A 26 12.09 -13.77 -26.16
CA LYS A 26 10.90 -12.95 -25.99
C LYS A 26 10.77 -12.55 -24.54
N ALA A 27 11.06 -11.29 -24.25
CA ALA A 27 10.85 -10.72 -22.91
C ALA A 27 9.37 -10.38 -22.65
N LEU A 28 8.65 -9.99 -23.70
CA LEU A 28 7.18 -9.85 -23.71
C LEU A 28 6.64 -10.52 -24.99
N ASP A 29 5.52 -11.24 -24.86
CA ASP A 29 4.91 -12.03 -25.90
C ASP A 29 3.42 -11.74 -25.98
N ASP A 30 3.01 -10.96 -26.99
CA ASP A 30 1.62 -10.64 -27.33
C ASP A 30 0.82 -10.00 -26.17
N ILE A 31 1.38 -8.96 -25.55
CA ILE A 31 0.74 -8.26 -24.45
C ILE A 31 -0.35 -7.31 -24.95
N THR A 32 -1.58 -7.52 -24.48
CA THR A 32 -2.69 -6.58 -24.65
C THR A 32 -3.16 -6.14 -23.26
N LEU A 33 -3.06 -4.83 -22.99
CA LEU A 33 -3.34 -4.23 -21.69
C LEU A 33 -3.88 -2.82 -21.85
N SER A 34 -4.85 -2.44 -21.02
CA SER A 34 -5.34 -1.06 -20.91
C SER A 34 -5.29 -0.63 -19.46
N ILE A 35 -4.74 0.57 -19.20
CA ILE A 35 -4.72 1.23 -17.89
C ILE A 35 -5.46 2.56 -18.01
N ALA A 36 -6.47 2.75 -17.17
CA ALA A 36 -7.31 3.95 -17.20
C ALA A 36 -6.56 5.19 -16.65
N PRO A 37 -7.01 6.42 -17.00
CA PRO A 37 -6.51 7.63 -16.30
C PRO A 37 -6.81 7.54 -14.81
N GLY A 38 -5.83 7.89 -13.97
CA GLY A 38 -5.96 7.85 -12.50
C GLY A 38 -5.91 6.46 -11.89
N GLU A 39 -5.77 5.40 -12.66
CA GLU A 39 -5.66 4.03 -12.14
C GLU A 39 -4.25 3.76 -11.59
N TRP A 40 -4.19 3.12 -10.43
CA TRP A 40 -2.96 2.56 -9.88
C TRP A 40 -2.89 1.06 -10.18
N VAL A 41 -1.89 0.65 -10.93
CA VAL A 41 -1.66 -0.76 -11.29
C VAL A 41 -0.37 -1.25 -10.65
N ALA A 42 -0.43 -2.40 -9.97
CA ALA A 42 0.72 -3.13 -9.48
C ALA A 42 1.07 -4.29 -10.42
N MET A 43 2.31 -4.34 -10.89
CA MET A 43 2.84 -5.45 -11.70
C MET A 43 3.67 -6.38 -10.84
N MET A 44 3.31 -7.64 -10.79
CA MET A 44 4.01 -8.69 -10.07
C MET A 44 4.49 -9.81 -11.01
N GLY A 45 5.27 -10.73 -10.45
CA GLY A 45 5.76 -11.92 -11.15
C GLY A 45 7.23 -12.22 -10.80
N PRO A 46 7.72 -13.43 -11.10
CA PRO A 46 9.09 -13.84 -10.79
C PRO A 46 10.14 -13.01 -11.55
N SER A 47 11.40 -13.13 -11.13
CA SER A 47 12.52 -12.52 -11.87
C SER A 47 12.55 -13.03 -13.32
N GLY A 48 12.80 -12.13 -14.28
CA GLY A 48 12.81 -12.48 -15.70
C GLY A 48 11.41 -12.61 -16.34
N SER A 49 10.30 -12.32 -15.63
CA SER A 49 8.95 -12.40 -16.21
C SER A 49 8.60 -11.28 -17.21
N GLY A 50 9.42 -10.23 -17.33
CA GLY A 50 9.21 -9.12 -18.28
C GLY A 50 8.76 -7.80 -17.66
N LYS A 51 8.65 -7.68 -16.31
CA LYS A 51 8.17 -6.48 -15.61
C LYS A 51 8.94 -5.21 -15.96
N SER A 52 10.26 -5.22 -15.78
CA SER A 52 11.11 -4.06 -16.10
C SER A 52 11.10 -3.74 -17.60
N THR A 53 10.98 -4.78 -18.46
CA THR A 53 10.79 -4.56 -19.91
C THR A 53 9.48 -3.84 -20.19
N MET A 54 8.39 -4.22 -19.52
CA MET A 54 7.08 -3.57 -19.63
C MET A 54 7.17 -2.09 -19.21
N VAL A 55 7.76 -1.82 -18.03
CA VAL A 55 7.95 -0.45 -17.52
C VAL A 55 8.80 0.38 -18.50
N ASN A 56 9.88 -0.19 -19.05
CA ASN A 56 10.74 0.48 -20.03
C ASN A 56 10.00 0.82 -21.32
N LEU A 57 9.12 -0.05 -21.78
CA LEU A 57 8.31 0.22 -22.98
C LEU A 57 7.26 1.30 -22.73
N ILE A 58 6.51 1.21 -21.61
CA ILE A 58 5.54 2.24 -21.20
C ILE A 58 6.27 3.58 -20.99
N GLY A 59 7.46 3.52 -20.40
CA GLY A 59 8.30 4.68 -20.11
C GLY A 59 9.02 5.26 -21.31
N CYS A 60 8.80 4.74 -22.51
CA CYS A 60 9.48 5.19 -23.73
C CYS A 60 11.02 5.10 -23.65
N LEU A 61 11.57 4.24 -22.79
CA LEU A 61 13.02 3.98 -22.68
C LEU A 61 13.48 2.94 -23.71
N ASP A 62 12.54 2.11 -24.18
CA ASP A 62 12.78 1.11 -25.22
C ASP A 62 11.59 1.08 -26.18
N ARG A 63 11.74 0.37 -27.31
CA ARG A 63 10.70 0.23 -28.35
C ARG A 63 10.22 -1.21 -28.43
N PRO A 64 8.94 -1.46 -28.68
CA PRO A 64 8.44 -2.80 -28.94
C PRO A 64 9.06 -3.36 -30.25
N THR A 65 9.20 -4.67 -30.31
CA THR A 65 9.59 -5.36 -31.56
C THR A 65 8.41 -5.40 -32.52
N SER A 66 7.20 -5.55 -31.98
CA SER A 66 5.92 -5.47 -32.75
C SER A 66 4.79 -5.06 -31.79
N GLY A 67 3.67 -4.66 -32.36
CA GLY A 67 2.50 -4.16 -31.65
C GLY A 67 2.51 -2.64 -31.50
N GLU A 68 1.52 -2.12 -30.80
CA GLU A 68 1.29 -0.69 -30.63
C GLU A 68 1.22 -0.31 -29.16
N ILE A 69 1.84 0.82 -28.80
CA ILE A 69 1.76 1.40 -27.45
C ILE A 69 1.22 2.81 -27.58
N ARG A 70 0.11 3.09 -26.91
CA ARG A 70 -0.49 4.43 -26.84
C ARG A 70 -0.41 4.98 -25.43
N LEU A 71 0.11 6.19 -25.31
CA LEU A 71 0.08 7.00 -24.09
C LEU A 71 -0.77 8.24 -24.37
N ASP A 72 -1.80 8.44 -23.55
CA ASP A 72 -2.76 9.55 -23.71
C ASP A 72 -3.31 9.71 -25.14
N GLY A 73 -3.55 8.58 -25.81
CA GLY A 73 -4.04 8.52 -27.19
C GLY A 73 -2.95 8.56 -28.27
N GLN A 74 -1.72 9.00 -27.97
CA GLN A 74 -0.62 9.09 -28.92
C GLN A 74 0.12 7.74 -29.04
N ASN A 75 0.33 7.26 -30.28
CA ASN A 75 1.13 6.05 -30.53
C ASN A 75 2.63 6.36 -30.38
N VAL A 76 3.24 5.89 -29.29
CA VAL A 76 4.65 6.16 -29.00
C VAL A 76 5.61 5.21 -29.73
N ALA A 77 5.13 4.07 -30.24
CA ALA A 77 5.98 3.11 -30.94
C ALA A 77 6.56 3.67 -32.27
N SER A 78 5.84 4.60 -32.89
CA SER A 78 6.20 5.21 -34.20
C SER A 78 6.88 6.58 -34.11
N LEU A 79 7.04 7.14 -32.89
CA LEU A 79 7.62 8.47 -32.70
C LEU A 79 9.13 8.50 -32.99
N SER A 80 9.64 9.69 -33.39
CA SER A 80 11.06 9.94 -33.43
C SER A 80 11.72 9.90 -32.04
N ALA A 81 13.05 9.81 -31.97
CA ALA A 81 13.76 9.86 -30.67
C ALA A 81 13.54 11.19 -29.96
N SER A 82 13.47 12.30 -30.71
CA SER A 82 13.19 13.62 -30.15
C SER A 82 11.79 13.70 -29.54
N ASP A 83 10.77 13.19 -30.25
CA ASP A 83 9.39 13.21 -29.76
C ASP A 83 9.21 12.30 -28.55
N LEU A 84 9.90 11.13 -28.51
CA LEU A 84 9.93 10.27 -27.33
C LEU A 84 10.55 10.97 -26.11
N ASN A 85 11.62 11.78 -26.31
CA ASN A 85 12.20 12.57 -25.23
C ASN A 85 11.18 13.57 -24.68
N HIS A 86 10.40 14.20 -25.54
CA HIS A 86 9.37 15.15 -25.18
C HIS A 86 8.24 14.49 -24.38
N VAL A 87 7.72 13.35 -24.87
CA VAL A 87 6.72 12.56 -24.15
C VAL A 87 7.22 12.15 -22.76
N ARG A 88 8.48 11.70 -22.64
CA ARG A 88 9.06 11.35 -21.32
C ARG A 88 9.12 12.55 -20.39
N ALA A 89 9.58 13.69 -20.88
CA ALA A 89 9.76 14.89 -20.06
C ALA A 89 8.43 15.47 -19.56
N GLU A 90 7.39 15.44 -20.41
CA GLU A 90 6.09 16.06 -20.11
C GLU A 90 5.08 15.14 -19.40
N THR A 91 5.16 13.81 -19.68
CA THR A 91 4.08 12.92 -19.32
C THR A 91 4.46 11.91 -18.24
N ILE A 92 5.76 11.57 -18.11
CA ILE A 92 6.21 10.42 -17.33
C ILE A 92 7.18 10.83 -16.22
N GLY A 93 6.87 10.45 -14.99
CA GLY A 93 7.80 10.49 -13.86
C GLY A 93 8.33 9.08 -13.56
N PHE A 94 9.65 8.93 -13.48
CA PHE A 94 10.28 7.66 -13.15
C PHE A 94 10.82 7.62 -11.72
N ILE A 95 10.43 6.58 -10.98
CA ILE A 95 10.98 6.22 -9.67
C ILE A 95 11.63 4.84 -9.82
N PHE A 96 12.96 4.80 -9.79
CA PHE A 96 13.71 3.56 -9.98
C PHE A 96 14.08 2.91 -8.64
N GLN A 97 14.30 1.61 -8.64
CA GLN A 97 14.82 0.85 -7.51
C GLN A 97 16.25 1.32 -7.13
N GLN A 98 17.11 1.54 -8.14
CA GLN A 98 18.39 2.21 -7.95
C GLN A 98 18.17 3.71 -8.13
N PHE A 99 18.68 4.51 -7.22
CA PHE A 99 18.39 5.95 -7.15
C PHE A 99 18.81 6.75 -8.40
N HIS A 100 19.82 6.28 -9.13
CA HIS A 100 20.36 6.95 -10.33
C HIS A 100 20.56 8.46 -10.11
N MET A 101 21.03 8.83 -8.92
CA MET A 101 21.40 10.21 -8.63
C MET A 101 22.78 10.51 -9.22
N ILE A 102 22.96 11.73 -9.67
CA ILE A 102 24.27 12.22 -10.09
C ILE A 102 25.10 12.55 -8.85
N PRO A 103 26.21 11.84 -8.58
CA PRO A 103 26.87 11.84 -7.27
C PRO A 103 27.56 13.15 -6.90
N TYR A 104 27.84 14.01 -7.87
CA TYR A 104 28.47 15.31 -7.68
C TYR A 104 27.48 16.49 -7.74
N LEU A 105 26.20 16.23 -7.90
CA LEU A 105 25.12 17.21 -7.77
C LEU A 105 24.46 17.08 -6.40
N THR A 106 24.07 18.20 -5.81
CA THR A 106 23.29 18.26 -4.59
C THR A 106 21.89 17.71 -4.80
N ALA A 107 21.11 17.52 -3.72
CA ALA A 107 19.73 17.05 -3.82
C ALA A 107 18.86 17.99 -4.68
N VAL A 108 18.96 19.30 -4.48
CA VAL A 108 18.20 20.27 -5.28
C VAL A 108 18.63 20.26 -6.75
N GLU A 109 19.93 20.18 -7.04
CA GLU A 109 20.44 20.10 -8.41
C GLU A 109 20.02 18.79 -9.11
N ASN A 110 19.96 17.67 -8.39
CA ASN A 110 19.41 16.42 -8.92
C ASN A 110 17.92 16.54 -9.30
N VAL A 111 17.12 17.30 -8.54
CA VAL A 111 15.72 17.59 -8.88
C VAL A 111 15.65 18.53 -10.09
N MET A 112 16.44 19.62 -10.10
CA MET A 112 16.49 20.58 -11.21
C MET A 112 16.92 19.96 -12.53
N LEU A 113 17.67 18.85 -12.51
CA LEU A 113 18.06 18.14 -13.72
C LEU A 113 16.85 17.68 -14.55
N ALA A 114 15.75 17.27 -13.93
CA ALA A 114 14.54 16.92 -14.65
C ALA A 114 13.88 18.13 -15.32
N GLN A 115 13.90 19.30 -14.68
CA GLN A 115 13.41 20.54 -15.28
C GLN A 115 14.25 20.94 -16.49
N TYR A 116 15.57 20.78 -16.44
CA TYR A 116 16.46 21.12 -17.53
C TYR A 116 16.10 20.43 -18.85
N PHE A 117 15.60 19.20 -18.79
CA PHE A 117 15.16 18.46 -19.98
C PHE A 117 13.71 18.77 -20.38
N HIS A 118 12.94 19.45 -19.56
CA HIS A 118 11.54 19.80 -19.81
C HIS A 118 11.36 21.27 -20.20
N SER A 119 11.94 22.19 -19.43
CA SER A 119 11.70 23.63 -19.53
C SER A 119 12.91 24.43 -19.00
N MET A 120 12.67 25.58 -18.44
CA MET A 120 13.66 26.34 -17.69
C MET A 120 13.76 25.81 -16.25
N THR A 121 15.00 25.73 -15.75
CA THR A 121 15.24 25.34 -14.36
C THR A 121 14.79 26.44 -13.39
N ASP A 122 14.05 26.06 -12.35
CA ASP A 122 13.64 26.91 -11.25
C ASP A 122 14.01 26.27 -9.91
N GLU A 123 15.00 26.84 -9.23
CA GLU A 123 15.46 26.34 -7.93
C GLU A 123 14.36 26.43 -6.86
N LYS A 124 13.50 27.44 -6.93
CA LYS A 124 12.40 27.59 -5.97
C LYS A 124 11.39 26.44 -6.08
N GLU A 125 11.00 26.07 -7.29
CA GLU A 125 10.12 24.91 -7.52
C GLU A 125 10.81 23.61 -7.08
N ALA A 126 12.12 23.46 -7.32
CA ALA A 126 12.87 22.30 -6.89
C ALA A 126 12.94 22.19 -5.34
N LEU A 127 13.10 23.32 -4.65
CA LEU A 127 13.04 23.39 -3.19
C LEU A 127 11.63 23.07 -2.65
N GLU A 128 10.58 23.49 -3.33
CA GLU A 128 9.20 23.14 -2.99
C GLU A 128 8.93 21.64 -3.22
N ALA A 129 9.47 21.06 -4.28
CA ALA A 129 9.39 19.61 -4.51
C ALA A 129 10.12 18.81 -3.42
N LEU A 130 11.28 19.25 -2.97
CA LEU A 130 11.98 18.64 -1.83
C LEU A 130 11.23 18.83 -0.51
N ASP A 131 10.53 19.94 -0.34
CA ASP A 131 9.72 20.20 0.86
C ASP A 131 8.54 19.20 0.96
N ARG A 132 7.87 18.91 -0.16
CA ARG A 132 6.78 17.91 -0.23
C ARG A 132 7.22 16.52 0.22
N VAL A 133 8.49 16.15 0.04
CA VAL A 133 9.06 14.87 0.48
C VAL A 133 9.82 14.98 1.82
N GLY A 134 9.71 16.13 2.51
CA GLY A 134 10.31 16.36 3.83
C GLY A 134 11.83 16.56 3.81
N LEU A 135 12.41 17.02 2.69
CA LEU A 135 13.87 17.14 2.49
C LEU A 135 14.36 18.56 2.19
N ARG A 136 13.56 19.60 2.46
CA ARG A 136 13.99 20.99 2.24
C ARG A 136 15.30 21.33 2.95
N ASN A 137 15.48 20.83 4.18
CA ASN A 137 16.69 21.02 4.99
C ASN A 137 17.91 20.22 4.49
N ARG A 138 17.72 19.32 3.52
CA ARG A 138 18.73 18.48 2.88
C ARG A 138 19.06 18.93 1.45
N ALA A 139 18.47 20.00 0.96
CA ALA A 139 18.59 20.46 -0.43
C ALA A 139 20.05 20.60 -0.91
N GLY A 140 20.94 21.12 -0.07
CA GLY A 140 22.37 21.29 -0.37
C GLY A 140 23.26 20.06 -0.14
N HIS A 141 22.70 18.91 0.27
CA HIS A 141 23.49 17.70 0.53
C HIS A 141 23.77 16.93 -0.76
N LEU A 142 24.96 16.36 -0.86
CA LEU A 142 25.32 15.39 -1.91
C LEU A 142 24.71 14.02 -1.62
N PRO A 143 24.48 13.17 -2.64
CA PRO A 143 23.93 11.82 -2.45
C PRO A 143 24.64 10.98 -1.38
N ALA A 144 25.97 11.07 -1.30
CA ALA A 144 26.76 10.36 -0.29
C ALA A 144 26.50 10.82 1.17
N GLN A 145 25.84 11.94 1.36
CA GLN A 145 25.49 12.51 2.67
C GLN A 145 24.04 12.21 3.07
N LEU A 146 23.30 11.53 2.21
CA LEU A 146 21.89 11.16 2.38
C LEU A 146 21.75 9.68 2.68
N SER A 147 20.83 9.32 3.59
CA SER A 147 20.42 7.94 3.78
C SER A 147 19.74 7.37 2.53
N GLY A 148 19.62 6.04 2.41
CA GLY A 148 18.92 5.42 1.28
C GLY A 148 17.47 5.91 1.14
N GLY A 149 16.75 6.04 2.24
CA GLY A 149 15.38 6.58 2.24
C GLY A 149 15.32 8.07 1.85
N GLU A 150 16.32 8.89 2.24
CA GLU A 150 16.42 10.27 1.79
C GLU A 150 16.73 10.35 0.29
N GLN A 151 17.65 9.51 -0.21
CA GLN A 151 17.95 9.43 -1.65
C GLN A 151 16.71 9.04 -2.46
N GLN A 152 15.93 8.05 -2.00
CA GLN A 152 14.69 7.65 -2.67
C GLN A 152 13.68 8.80 -2.71
N ARG A 153 13.52 9.54 -1.63
CA ARG A 153 12.63 10.71 -1.60
C ARG A 153 13.11 11.84 -2.54
N VAL A 154 14.42 12.05 -2.69
CA VAL A 154 14.94 12.97 -3.73
C VAL A 154 14.57 12.48 -5.13
N CYS A 155 14.67 11.16 -5.39
CA CYS A 155 14.27 10.59 -6.68
C CYS A 155 12.75 10.75 -6.95
N ILE A 156 11.92 10.64 -5.91
CA ILE A 156 10.48 10.93 -6.02
C ILE A 156 10.26 12.41 -6.34
N ALA A 157 10.91 13.34 -5.62
CA ALA A 157 10.82 14.79 -5.91
C ALA A 157 11.24 15.08 -7.36
N ARG A 158 12.34 14.47 -7.83
CA ARG A 158 12.82 14.58 -9.21
C ARG A 158 11.81 14.05 -10.24
N ALA A 159 11.13 12.93 -9.92
CA ALA A 159 10.13 12.34 -10.81
C ALA A 159 8.87 13.23 -10.93
N LEU A 160 8.56 14.01 -9.90
CA LEU A 160 7.32 14.78 -9.81
C LEU A 160 7.45 16.26 -10.18
N ILE A 161 8.68 16.77 -10.32
CA ILE A 161 8.90 18.22 -10.51
C ILE A 161 8.21 18.79 -11.75
N ASN A 162 8.08 17.99 -12.82
CA ASN A 162 7.44 18.40 -14.08
C ASN A 162 5.95 18.04 -14.13
N ASP A 163 5.32 17.75 -12.99
CA ASP A 163 3.89 17.44 -12.86
C ASP A 163 3.40 16.31 -13.81
N PRO A 164 4.04 15.13 -13.84
CA PRO A 164 3.74 14.08 -14.79
C PRO A 164 2.34 13.49 -14.59
N LYS A 165 1.70 13.08 -15.69
CA LYS A 165 0.41 12.37 -15.66
C LYS A 165 0.54 10.90 -15.27
N ILE A 166 1.69 10.29 -15.57
CA ILE A 166 2.00 8.87 -15.35
C ILE A 166 3.22 8.78 -14.44
N VAL A 167 3.12 8.02 -13.37
CA VAL A 167 4.24 7.68 -12.49
C VAL A 167 4.57 6.20 -12.69
N LEU A 168 5.80 5.92 -13.11
CA LEU A 168 6.34 4.57 -13.24
C LEU A 168 7.29 4.32 -12.08
N ALA A 169 6.97 3.37 -11.22
CA ALA A 169 7.75 3.04 -10.04
C ALA A 169 8.23 1.57 -10.13
N ASP A 170 9.54 1.37 -10.34
CA ASP A 170 10.15 0.04 -10.38
C ASP A 170 10.77 -0.28 -9.01
N GLU A 171 10.12 -1.14 -8.25
CA GLU A 171 10.46 -1.53 -6.87
C GLU A 171 10.82 -0.34 -5.95
N PRO A 172 9.91 0.64 -5.79
CA PRO A 172 10.22 1.92 -5.14
C PRO A 172 10.59 1.80 -3.66
N THR A 173 10.30 0.66 -3.02
CA THR A 173 10.56 0.40 -1.60
C THR A 173 11.56 -0.72 -1.36
N GLY A 174 12.05 -1.40 -2.39
CA GLY A 174 12.83 -2.64 -2.29
C GLY A 174 14.16 -2.55 -1.53
N ASN A 175 14.69 -1.34 -1.31
CA ASN A 175 15.96 -1.11 -0.60
C ASN A 175 15.78 -0.25 0.66
N LEU A 176 14.56 -0.12 1.18
CA LEU A 176 14.24 0.77 2.30
C LEU A 176 13.95 -0.02 3.58
N ASP A 177 14.19 0.62 4.71
CA ASP A 177 13.65 0.16 5.99
C ASP A 177 12.14 0.46 6.09
N ALA A 178 11.46 -0.18 7.02
CA ALA A 178 10.01 -0.10 7.18
C ALA A 178 9.49 1.34 7.36
N ALA A 179 10.24 2.22 8.06
CA ALA A 179 9.83 3.60 8.27
C ALA A 179 9.90 4.44 6.99
N ASN A 180 10.96 4.26 6.19
CA ASN A 180 11.10 4.94 4.90
C ASN A 180 10.15 4.34 3.84
N GLU A 181 9.90 3.03 3.87
CA GLU A 181 8.90 2.38 3.03
C GLU A 181 7.51 3.01 3.23
N GLU A 182 7.06 3.15 4.47
CA GLU A 182 5.76 3.76 4.78
C GLU A 182 5.64 5.19 4.24
N ILE A 183 6.71 6.00 4.36
CA ILE A 183 6.74 7.36 3.81
C ILE A 183 6.59 7.35 2.29
N VAL A 184 7.31 6.48 1.59
CA VAL A 184 7.24 6.36 0.12
C VAL A 184 5.86 5.90 -0.34
N LEU A 185 5.28 4.88 0.32
CA LEU A 185 3.95 4.37 -0.01
C LEU A 185 2.86 5.42 0.25
N ARG A 186 2.98 6.23 1.30
CA ARG A 186 2.09 7.35 1.57
C ARG A 186 2.16 8.40 0.45
N LEU A 187 3.36 8.77 0.00
CA LEU A 187 3.52 9.71 -1.12
C LEU A 187 2.87 9.17 -2.40
N LEU A 188 3.01 7.87 -2.71
CA LEU A 188 2.34 7.27 -3.86
C LEU A 188 0.81 7.28 -3.72
N ARG A 189 0.26 7.03 -2.52
CA ARG A 189 -1.19 7.16 -2.27
C ARG A 189 -1.68 8.59 -2.47
N GLU A 190 -0.96 9.58 -1.97
CA GLU A 190 -1.31 11.00 -2.17
C GLU A 190 -1.35 11.37 -3.67
N LEU A 191 -0.40 10.87 -4.47
CA LEU A 191 -0.37 11.07 -5.91
C LEU A 191 -1.57 10.40 -6.61
N HIS A 192 -1.92 9.18 -6.20
CA HIS A 192 -3.10 8.48 -6.70
C HIS A 192 -4.39 9.24 -6.38
N GLN A 193 -4.56 9.72 -5.15
CA GLN A 193 -5.70 10.56 -4.74
C GLN A 193 -5.79 11.88 -5.52
N GLN A 194 -4.65 12.39 -6.01
CA GLN A 194 -4.60 13.56 -6.90
C GLN A 194 -4.94 13.21 -8.37
N GLY A 195 -5.29 11.95 -8.66
CA GLY A 195 -5.68 11.48 -9.99
C GLY A 195 -4.51 11.11 -10.90
N ARG A 196 -3.30 10.89 -10.39
CA ARG A 196 -2.15 10.41 -11.17
C ARG A 196 -2.32 8.93 -11.50
N THR A 197 -1.98 8.56 -12.74
CA THR A 197 -1.90 7.15 -13.12
C THR A 197 -0.58 6.57 -12.64
N ILE A 198 -0.62 5.49 -11.87
CA ILE A 198 0.57 4.87 -11.29
C ILE A 198 0.73 3.45 -11.83
N VAL A 199 1.91 3.13 -12.32
CA VAL A 199 2.31 1.77 -12.68
C VAL A 199 3.49 1.39 -11.80
N MET A 200 3.26 0.50 -10.84
CA MET A 200 4.26 0.09 -9.86
C MET A 200 4.65 -1.36 -10.08
N VAL A 201 5.94 -1.63 -10.14
CA VAL A 201 6.47 -3.00 -10.04
C VAL A 201 6.82 -3.25 -8.59
N THR A 202 6.37 -4.37 -8.07
CA THR A 202 6.74 -4.85 -6.74
C THR A 202 6.70 -6.37 -6.69
N HIS A 203 7.51 -6.95 -5.82
CA HIS A 203 7.45 -8.37 -5.47
C HIS A 203 6.73 -8.61 -4.12
N ASP A 204 6.40 -7.53 -3.40
CA ASP A 204 5.65 -7.60 -2.14
C ASP A 204 4.14 -7.59 -2.41
N PRO A 205 3.42 -8.69 -2.09
CA PRO A 205 1.98 -8.76 -2.28
C PRO A 205 1.20 -7.78 -1.42
N VAL A 206 1.76 -7.32 -0.31
CA VAL A 206 1.13 -6.34 0.58
C VAL A 206 1.17 -4.95 -0.06
N VAL A 207 2.34 -4.57 -0.60
CA VAL A 207 2.50 -3.32 -1.33
C VAL A 207 1.62 -3.31 -2.60
N ALA A 208 1.51 -4.46 -3.30
CA ALA A 208 0.68 -4.59 -4.50
C ALA A 208 -0.81 -4.32 -4.25
N ARG A 209 -1.31 -4.59 -3.04
CA ARG A 209 -2.72 -4.33 -2.68
C ARG A 209 -3.08 -2.88 -2.46
N LEU A 210 -2.10 -1.98 -2.43
CA LEU A 210 -2.37 -0.55 -2.43
C LEU A 210 -2.87 -0.04 -3.79
N ALA A 211 -2.69 -0.86 -4.84
CA ALA A 211 -3.13 -0.55 -6.19
C ALA A 211 -4.59 -0.96 -6.41
N ASP A 212 -5.27 -0.31 -7.36
CA ASP A 212 -6.63 -0.68 -7.76
C ASP A 212 -6.66 -2.03 -8.47
N ARG A 213 -5.55 -2.41 -9.12
CA ARG A 213 -5.45 -3.67 -9.86
C ARG A 213 -4.04 -4.24 -9.81
N ARG A 214 -3.96 -5.56 -9.62
CA ARG A 214 -2.74 -6.36 -9.74
C ARG A 214 -2.70 -7.06 -11.09
N ILE A 215 -1.55 -7.01 -11.73
CA ILE A 215 -1.25 -7.75 -12.95
C ILE A 215 -0.07 -8.68 -12.67
N GLU A 216 -0.25 -9.95 -12.93
CA GLU A 216 0.79 -10.95 -12.76
C GLU A 216 1.38 -11.34 -14.11
N LEU A 217 2.71 -11.20 -14.25
CA LEU A 217 3.46 -11.52 -15.45
C LEU A 217 4.25 -12.83 -15.25
N HIS A 218 4.09 -13.76 -16.19
CA HIS A 218 4.87 -14.98 -16.27
C HIS A 218 5.38 -15.20 -17.69
N HIS A 219 6.68 -15.42 -17.84
CA HIS A 219 7.32 -15.71 -19.15
C HIS A 219 6.90 -14.73 -20.24
N GLY A 220 6.86 -13.45 -19.93
CA GLY A 220 6.50 -12.39 -20.87
C GLY A 220 5.01 -12.31 -21.22
N LYS A 221 4.13 -13.00 -20.53
CA LYS A 221 2.67 -12.97 -20.72
C LYS A 221 1.94 -12.55 -19.44
N ILE A 222 0.75 -11.97 -19.61
CA ILE A 222 -0.15 -11.71 -18.50
C ILE A 222 -0.78 -13.05 -18.10
N ALA A 223 -0.43 -13.54 -16.91
CA ALA A 223 -0.93 -14.78 -16.35
C ALA A 223 -2.25 -14.58 -15.59
N ALA A 224 -2.37 -13.48 -14.84
CA ALA A 224 -3.56 -13.14 -14.06
C ALA A 224 -3.74 -11.62 -13.97
N GLN A 225 -4.98 -11.20 -13.78
CA GLN A 225 -5.35 -9.84 -13.41
C GLN A 225 -6.37 -9.90 -12.28
N GLU A 226 -6.13 -9.17 -11.20
CA GLU A 226 -7.02 -9.09 -10.06
C GLU A 226 -7.32 -7.62 -9.79
N VAL A 227 -8.59 -7.26 -9.78
CA VAL A 227 -9.07 -5.91 -9.41
C VAL A 227 -9.35 -5.91 -7.93
N PHE A 228 -8.77 -4.98 -7.19
CA PHE A 228 -9.09 -4.76 -5.80
C PHE A 228 -10.23 -3.75 -5.74
N SER A 229 -11.39 -4.18 -5.28
CA SER A 229 -12.52 -3.26 -5.09
C SER A 229 -12.38 -2.59 -3.73
N MET A 230 -12.77 -1.31 -3.64
CA MET A 230 -12.87 -0.63 -2.34
C MET A 230 -13.84 -1.37 -1.39
N ALA A 231 -14.83 -2.08 -1.94
CA ALA A 231 -15.73 -2.93 -1.17
C ALA A 231 -15.01 -4.09 -0.43
N ASP A 232 -13.89 -4.61 -0.98
CA ASP A 232 -13.09 -5.63 -0.28
C ASP A 232 -12.36 -5.02 0.92
N ASP A 233 -11.88 -3.78 0.82
CA ASP A 233 -11.20 -3.09 1.93
C ASP A 233 -12.17 -2.73 3.06
N GLU A 234 -13.39 -2.29 2.74
CA GLU A 234 -14.45 -2.06 3.73
C GLU A 234 -14.81 -3.37 4.45
N GLN A 235 -14.99 -4.46 3.72
CA GLN A 235 -15.26 -5.76 4.32
C GLN A 235 -14.10 -6.27 5.19
N PHE A 236 -12.84 -6.01 4.80
CA PHE A 236 -11.69 -6.36 5.63
C PHE A 236 -11.63 -5.54 6.90
N ASP A 237 -12.00 -4.26 6.84
CA ASP A 237 -12.07 -3.39 8.01
C ASP A 237 -13.16 -3.87 8.98
N GLU A 238 -14.36 -4.26 8.49
CA GLU A 238 -15.41 -4.87 9.31
C GLU A 238 -14.95 -6.18 9.98
N VAL A 239 -14.24 -7.06 9.24
CA VAL A 239 -13.66 -8.29 9.83
C VAL A 239 -12.65 -7.96 10.93
N LEU A 240 -11.80 -6.94 10.73
CA LEU A 240 -10.81 -6.53 11.73
C LEU A 240 -11.46 -5.93 12.98
N GLU A 241 -12.55 -5.17 12.83
CA GLU A 241 -13.33 -4.62 13.93
C GLU A 241 -13.96 -5.72 14.77
N GLU A 242 -14.61 -6.69 14.13
CA GLU A 242 -15.21 -7.83 14.83
C GLU A 242 -14.15 -8.65 15.57
N LEU A 243 -13.00 -8.94 14.93
CA LEU A 243 -11.88 -9.64 15.57
C LEU A 243 -11.35 -8.87 16.78
N PHE A 244 -11.21 -7.56 16.66
CA PHE A 244 -10.74 -6.71 17.76
C PHE A 244 -11.74 -6.70 18.91
N ALA A 245 -13.02 -6.58 18.64
CA ALA A 245 -14.08 -6.61 19.65
C ALA A 245 -14.14 -7.96 20.36
N LEU A 246 -14.03 -9.08 19.64
CA LEU A 246 -13.96 -10.42 20.24
C LEU A 246 -12.73 -10.57 21.14
N GLU A 247 -11.56 -10.06 20.71
CA GLU A 247 -10.33 -10.10 21.53
C GLU A 247 -10.44 -9.22 22.78
N GLU A 248 -11.07 -8.04 22.71
CA GLU A 248 -11.35 -7.21 23.91
C GLU A 248 -12.19 -7.95 24.96
N HIS A 249 -13.12 -8.81 24.51
CA HIS A 249 -13.98 -9.61 25.41
C HIS A 249 -13.38 -10.98 25.74
N GLY A 250 -12.18 -11.30 25.27
CA GLY A 250 -11.52 -12.58 25.49
C GLY A 250 -12.21 -13.76 24.82
N GLN A 251 -12.96 -13.50 23.75
CA GLN A 251 -13.67 -14.51 22.96
C GLN A 251 -12.80 -14.96 21.79
N LEU A 252 -13.02 -16.20 21.33
CA LEU A 252 -12.35 -16.74 20.15
C LEU A 252 -13.17 -16.47 18.89
N ALA A 253 -12.53 -16.00 17.84
CA ALA A 253 -13.15 -15.78 16.54
C ALA A 253 -13.13 -17.07 15.72
N GLU A 254 -14.27 -17.69 15.53
CA GLU A 254 -14.45 -18.85 14.65
C GLU A 254 -15.03 -18.38 13.31
N ILE A 255 -14.41 -18.74 12.17
CA ILE A 255 -14.83 -18.30 10.83
C ILE A 255 -16.34 -18.56 10.58
N GLY A 256 -16.83 -19.71 11.04
CA GLY A 256 -18.24 -20.11 10.84
C GLY A 256 -19.26 -19.35 11.70
N ARG A 257 -18.81 -18.52 12.64
CA ARG A 257 -19.69 -17.73 13.54
C ARG A 257 -19.58 -16.23 13.32
N MET A 258 -18.66 -15.79 12.49
CA MET A 258 -18.50 -14.37 12.17
C MET A 258 -19.61 -13.91 11.21
N GLU A 259 -20.34 -12.88 11.59
CA GLU A 259 -21.37 -12.25 10.78
C GLU A 259 -20.86 -10.89 10.26
N VAL A 260 -20.16 -10.93 9.12
CA VAL A 260 -19.61 -9.73 8.47
C VAL A 260 -20.34 -9.51 7.15
N HIS A 261 -20.77 -8.29 6.92
CA HIS A 261 -21.44 -7.91 5.68
C HIS A 261 -20.41 -7.62 4.59
N GLY A 262 -20.62 -8.14 3.39
CA GLY A 262 -19.73 -7.87 2.25
C GLY A 262 -19.98 -8.75 1.05
N ALA A 263 -19.27 -8.47 -0.04
CA ALA A 263 -19.41 -9.18 -1.31
C ALA A 263 -18.73 -10.57 -1.29
N LEU A 264 -17.76 -10.79 -0.39
CA LEU A 264 -17.01 -12.05 -0.28
C LEU A 264 -17.54 -12.90 0.87
N PRO A 265 -17.55 -14.23 0.74
CA PRO A 265 -17.69 -15.11 1.89
C PRO A 265 -16.58 -14.84 2.92
N VAL A 266 -16.92 -14.84 4.22
CA VAL A 266 -15.97 -14.53 5.32
C VAL A 266 -14.71 -15.39 5.24
N SER A 267 -14.83 -16.69 4.87
CA SER A 267 -13.68 -17.57 4.68
C SER A 267 -12.70 -17.07 3.62
N ILE A 268 -13.20 -16.54 2.50
CA ILE A 268 -12.38 -15.99 1.42
C ILE A 268 -11.76 -14.66 1.85
N ALA A 269 -12.52 -13.80 2.56
CA ALA A 269 -11.99 -12.57 3.11
C ALA A 269 -10.84 -12.85 4.09
N VAL A 270 -11.02 -13.79 5.01
CA VAL A 270 -9.99 -14.22 5.98
C VAL A 270 -8.76 -14.82 5.27
N GLU A 271 -8.94 -15.64 4.23
CA GLU A 271 -7.82 -16.18 3.44
C GLU A 271 -7.01 -15.06 2.77
N LYS A 272 -7.68 -14.09 2.14
CA LYS A 272 -7.04 -12.92 1.58
C LYS A 272 -6.31 -12.10 2.65
N MET A 273 -6.93 -11.87 3.79
CA MET A 273 -6.32 -11.13 4.92
C MET A 273 -5.13 -11.87 5.53
N ALA A 274 -5.16 -13.20 5.58
CA ALA A 274 -4.02 -14.03 6.02
C ALA A 274 -2.85 -13.90 5.04
N ALA A 275 -3.11 -13.93 3.74
CA ALA A 275 -2.10 -13.66 2.72
C ALA A 275 -1.50 -12.25 2.81
N MET A 276 -2.25 -11.28 3.36
CA MET A 276 -1.78 -9.92 3.65
C MET A 276 -1.00 -9.80 4.97
N GLY A 277 -0.95 -10.86 5.76
CA GLY A 277 -0.36 -10.84 7.10
C GLY A 277 -1.14 -9.99 8.10
N LEU A 278 -2.45 -9.78 7.88
CA LEU A 278 -3.33 -9.08 8.82
C LEU A 278 -3.90 -10.02 9.88
N VAL A 279 -4.20 -11.25 9.51
CA VAL A 279 -4.69 -12.29 10.40
C VAL A 279 -3.87 -13.56 10.27
N SER A 280 -3.95 -14.43 11.26
CA SER A 280 -3.45 -15.80 11.23
C SER A 280 -4.59 -16.75 11.56
N THR A 281 -4.55 -17.93 10.96
CA THR A 281 -5.56 -18.98 11.19
C THR A 281 -4.93 -20.18 11.85
N ARG A 282 -5.62 -20.80 12.81
CA ARG A 282 -5.23 -22.06 13.42
C ARG A 282 -6.41 -23.00 13.56
N PRO A 283 -6.18 -24.32 13.55
CA PRO A 283 -7.26 -25.30 13.78
C PRO A 283 -7.81 -25.14 15.20
N HIS A 284 -9.12 -25.42 15.36
CA HIS A 284 -9.76 -25.45 16.67
C HIS A 284 -9.09 -26.52 17.56
N PRO A 285 -8.75 -26.22 18.83
CA PRO A 285 -8.21 -27.21 19.73
C PRO A 285 -9.27 -28.32 19.98
N PRO A 286 -8.86 -29.59 20.14
CA PRO A 286 -9.80 -30.66 20.43
C PRO A 286 -10.56 -30.38 21.73
N GLU A 287 -11.87 -30.66 21.74
CA GLU A 287 -12.76 -30.45 22.89
C GLU A 287 -12.18 -31.12 24.13
N GLY A 288 -11.95 -30.33 25.21
CA GLY A 288 -11.54 -30.88 26.51
C GLY A 288 -10.43 -30.14 27.27
N HIS A 289 -9.91 -29.02 26.76
CA HIS A 289 -8.93 -28.22 27.51
C HIS A 289 -9.52 -26.88 27.94
N ASP A 290 -9.49 -26.62 29.27
CA ASP A 290 -9.81 -25.32 29.88
C ASP A 290 -9.03 -24.21 29.18
N HIS A 291 -9.74 -23.26 28.59
CA HIS A 291 -9.19 -22.12 27.87
C HIS A 291 -8.55 -21.13 28.85
N LYS A 292 -7.25 -21.27 29.10
CA LYS A 292 -6.48 -20.13 29.60
C LYS A 292 -6.14 -19.26 28.39
N PRO A 293 -6.40 -17.94 28.46
CA PRO A 293 -6.00 -17.01 27.37
C PRO A 293 -4.50 -17.12 27.16
N PHE A 294 -4.11 -17.43 25.93
CA PHE A 294 -2.70 -17.55 25.54
C PHE A 294 -2.08 -16.14 25.52
N ILE A 295 -1.14 -15.90 26.42
CA ILE A 295 -0.29 -14.71 26.41
C ILE A 295 0.75 -14.94 25.34
N ASN A 296 0.66 -14.19 24.22
CA ASN A 296 1.65 -14.23 23.15
C ASN A 296 2.98 -13.63 23.68
N PRO A 297 4.05 -14.43 23.87
CA PRO A 297 5.38 -13.88 24.06
C PRO A 297 5.88 -13.43 22.69
N CYS A 298 6.37 -12.21 22.61
CA CYS A 298 7.07 -11.67 21.44
C CYS A 298 8.09 -12.66 20.89
N HIS A 299 8.14 -12.77 19.56
CA HIS A 299 9.11 -13.47 18.71
C HIS A 299 8.97 -14.99 18.55
N ASP A 300 8.41 -15.38 17.38
CA ASP A 300 9.22 -16.10 16.40
C ASP A 300 8.50 -16.09 15.04
N ALA A 301 9.26 -15.87 13.97
CA ALA A 301 8.79 -15.76 12.62
C ALA A 301 8.03 -17.02 12.17
N LEU A 302 6.70 -16.96 12.12
CA LEU A 302 5.88 -17.99 11.49
C LEU A 302 5.95 -17.81 9.97
N LYS A 303 6.61 -18.75 9.30
CA LYS A 303 6.54 -18.91 7.85
C LYS A 303 5.08 -19.19 7.47
N PRO A 304 4.57 -18.60 6.37
CA PRO A 304 3.26 -18.93 5.87
C PRO A 304 3.27 -20.38 5.36
N THR A 305 2.71 -21.29 6.13
CA THR A 305 2.36 -22.61 5.64
C THR A 305 1.03 -22.45 4.93
N GLY A 306 1.01 -22.73 3.61
CA GLY A 306 -0.23 -22.77 2.82
C GLY A 306 -1.18 -23.81 3.40
N VAL A 307 -2.05 -23.41 4.30
CA VAL A 307 -3.15 -24.21 4.83
C VAL A 307 -4.38 -23.86 4.02
N SER A 308 -4.86 -24.81 3.23
CA SER A 308 -6.21 -24.79 2.67
C SER A 308 -7.21 -24.74 3.82
N ILE A 309 -7.99 -23.66 3.91
CA ILE A 309 -9.01 -23.48 4.96
C ILE A 309 -10.19 -24.41 4.61
N GLY A 310 -10.19 -25.61 5.21
CA GLY A 310 -11.33 -26.53 5.17
C GLY A 310 -12.29 -26.22 6.31
N ASP A 311 -13.57 -26.12 5.96
CA ASP A 311 -14.74 -26.24 6.82
C ASP A 311 -14.72 -25.52 8.18
N GLY A 312 -15.22 -24.29 8.24
CA GLY A 312 -15.95 -23.66 9.37
C GLY A 312 -15.37 -23.65 10.80
N GLN A 313 -14.35 -24.43 11.10
CA GLN A 313 -13.80 -24.68 12.45
C GLN A 313 -12.43 -24.04 12.71
N SER A 314 -11.95 -23.17 11.84
CA SER A 314 -10.66 -22.50 12.07
C SER A 314 -10.86 -21.24 12.93
N ILE A 315 -9.97 -21.07 13.91
CA ILE A 315 -9.88 -19.84 14.73
C ILE A 315 -9.05 -18.82 13.96
N VAL A 316 -9.52 -17.57 13.97
CA VAL A 316 -8.82 -16.42 13.40
C VAL A 316 -8.26 -15.54 14.51
N GLU A 317 -7.04 -15.10 14.38
CA GLU A 317 -6.36 -14.22 15.34
C GLU A 317 -5.72 -13.05 14.61
N LEU A 318 -5.74 -11.87 15.22
CA LEU A 318 -5.05 -10.70 14.68
C LEU A 318 -3.53 -10.90 14.77
N THR A 319 -2.83 -10.61 13.69
CA THR A 319 -1.37 -10.43 13.76
C THR A 319 -1.06 -9.06 14.39
N PRO A 320 0.20 -8.76 14.79
CA PRO A 320 0.57 -7.42 15.26
C PRO A 320 0.19 -6.30 14.28
N ARG A 321 0.29 -6.57 12.97
CA ARG A 321 -0.09 -5.64 11.90
C ARG A 321 -1.62 -5.51 11.78
N GLY A 322 -2.34 -6.63 11.85
CA GLY A 322 -3.80 -6.61 11.85
C GLY A 322 -4.36 -5.90 13.07
N TYR A 323 -3.77 -6.13 14.24
CA TYR A 323 -4.14 -5.45 15.48
C TYR A 323 -3.96 -3.92 15.36
N GLN A 324 -2.85 -3.47 14.78
CA GLN A 324 -2.62 -2.05 14.60
C GLN A 324 -3.65 -1.42 13.66
N ARG A 325 -3.96 -2.06 12.52
CA ARG A 325 -5.00 -1.59 11.59
C ARG A 325 -6.38 -1.58 12.27
N ALA A 326 -6.75 -2.65 12.97
CA ALA A 326 -8.00 -2.75 13.72
C ALA A 326 -8.10 -1.65 14.79
N ALA A 327 -7.04 -1.42 15.57
CA ALA A 327 -7.00 -0.36 16.57
C ALA A 327 -7.19 1.03 15.97
N ASP A 328 -6.64 1.30 14.78
CA ASP A 328 -6.81 2.57 14.07
C ASP A 328 -8.25 2.76 13.57
N ILE A 329 -8.92 1.69 13.12
CA ILE A 329 -10.32 1.72 12.69
C ILE A 329 -11.22 1.96 13.91
N ILE A 330 -11.11 1.14 14.93
CA ILE A 330 -11.87 1.24 16.19
C ILE A 330 -11.67 2.62 16.84
N ARG A 331 -10.46 3.17 16.78
CA ARG A 331 -10.19 4.52 17.27
C ARG A 331 -11.01 5.57 16.52
N ARG A 332 -11.05 5.48 15.18
CA ARG A 332 -11.84 6.41 14.34
C ARG A 332 -13.32 6.30 14.65
N HIS A 333 -13.83 5.07 14.71
CA HIS A 333 -15.22 4.78 15.04
C HIS A 333 -15.61 5.38 16.40
N ARG A 334 -14.91 5.02 17.46
CA ARG A 334 -15.21 5.45 18.85
C ARG A 334 -15.02 6.96 19.07
N LEU A 335 -14.12 7.61 18.33
CA LEU A 335 -14.00 9.06 18.33
C LEU A 335 -15.14 9.74 17.55
N ALA A 336 -15.62 9.14 16.46
CA ALA A 336 -16.78 9.61 15.74
C ALA A 336 -18.05 9.54 16.59
N GLU A 337 -18.29 8.43 17.30
CA GLU A 337 -19.39 8.31 18.27
C GLU A 337 -19.35 9.43 19.30
N ARG A 338 -18.17 9.71 19.90
CA ARG A 338 -17.99 10.81 20.84
C ARG A 338 -18.28 12.17 20.22
N LEU A 339 -17.80 12.39 18.98
CA LEU A 339 -18.04 13.65 18.28
C LEU A 339 -19.55 13.89 18.05
N PHE A 340 -20.26 12.85 17.60
CA PHE A 340 -21.70 12.93 17.33
C PHE A 340 -22.51 13.10 18.62
N THR A 341 -22.16 12.40 19.68
CA THR A 341 -22.84 12.47 20.98
C THR A 341 -22.52 13.77 21.71
N ASP A 342 -21.23 14.05 21.95
CA ASP A 342 -20.79 15.11 22.88
C ASP A 342 -20.81 16.50 22.24
N SER A 343 -20.56 16.60 20.91
CA SER A 343 -20.38 17.89 20.24
C SER A 343 -21.55 18.25 19.31
N LEU A 344 -22.15 17.26 18.63
CA LEU A 344 -23.27 17.47 17.73
C LEU A 344 -24.62 17.19 18.38
N ALA A 345 -24.63 16.70 19.63
CA ALA A 345 -25.81 16.44 20.45
C ALA A 345 -26.87 15.58 19.72
N MET A 346 -26.42 14.52 19.02
CA MET A 346 -27.31 13.54 18.43
C MET A 346 -27.86 12.63 19.53
N ASP A 347 -29.17 12.37 19.51
CA ASP A 347 -29.85 11.60 20.59
C ASP A 347 -30.15 10.15 20.19
N SER A 348 -30.11 9.82 18.89
CA SER A 348 -30.45 8.48 18.39
C SER A 348 -29.20 7.61 18.31
N GLU A 349 -29.10 6.62 19.19
CA GLU A 349 -27.99 5.67 19.25
C GLU A 349 -27.76 4.96 17.89
N THR A 350 -28.84 4.51 17.25
CA THR A 350 -28.80 3.86 15.93
C THR A 350 -28.30 4.80 14.81
N GLU A 351 -28.68 6.10 14.87
CA GLU A 351 -28.18 7.09 13.91
C GLU A 351 -26.70 7.40 14.15
N ILE A 352 -26.28 7.52 15.41
CA ILE A 352 -24.87 7.75 15.79
C ILE A 352 -24.01 6.62 15.25
N GLU A 353 -24.40 5.37 15.50
CA GLU A 353 -23.68 4.18 15.05
C GLU A 353 -23.54 4.12 13.52
N GLN A 354 -24.65 4.33 12.79
CA GLN A 354 -24.65 4.35 11.32
C GLN A 354 -23.79 5.48 10.73
N GLN A 355 -23.77 6.65 11.37
CA GLN A 355 -22.94 7.77 10.91
C GLN A 355 -21.47 7.57 11.30
N ALA A 356 -21.18 7.02 12.47
CA ALA A 356 -19.81 6.71 12.90
C ALA A 356 -19.15 5.71 11.96
N CYS A 357 -19.85 4.63 11.60
CA CYS A 357 -19.38 3.62 10.65
C CYS A 357 -19.04 4.20 9.27
N LYS A 358 -19.86 5.12 8.75
CA LYS A 358 -19.55 5.79 7.48
C LYS A 358 -18.39 6.78 7.61
N PHE A 359 -18.29 7.45 8.75
CA PHE A 359 -17.34 8.51 8.98
C PHE A 359 -15.91 8.00 9.18
N GLU A 360 -15.74 6.82 9.79
CA GLU A 360 -14.42 6.21 10.03
C GLU A 360 -13.65 5.91 8.74
N HIS A 361 -14.34 5.52 7.67
CA HIS A 361 -13.72 5.18 6.37
C HIS A 361 -13.18 6.41 5.62
N ILE A 362 -13.70 7.61 5.92
CA ILE A 362 -13.28 8.86 5.26
C ILE A 362 -12.29 9.69 6.09
N LEU A 363 -12.05 9.33 7.36
CA LEU A 363 -11.14 10.08 8.23
C LEU A 363 -9.68 9.75 7.95
N SER A 364 -8.90 10.79 7.64
CA SER A 364 -7.44 10.66 7.61
C SER A 364 -6.86 10.56 9.04
N PRO A 365 -5.66 9.99 9.22
CA PRO A 365 -4.99 9.95 10.53
C PRO A 365 -4.85 11.34 11.18
N GLU A 366 -4.54 12.37 10.39
CA GLU A 366 -4.40 13.74 10.87
C GLU A 366 -5.75 14.32 11.33
N ALA A 367 -6.84 14.04 10.61
CA ALA A 367 -8.18 14.44 11.00
C ALA A 367 -8.60 13.74 12.28
N THR A 368 -8.32 12.45 12.41
CA THR A 368 -8.57 11.65 13.61
C THR A 368 -7.85 12.22 14.84
N ASP A 369 -6.58 12.59 14.71
CA ASP A 369 -5.80 13.20 15.80
C ASP A 369 -6.33 14.58 16.18
N LYS A 370 -6.81 15.39 15.21
CA LYS A 370 -7.45 16.67 15.48
C LYS A 370 -8.79 16.50 16.22
N ILE A 371 -9.61 15.53 15.81
CA ILE A 371 -10.86 15.21 16.49
C ILE A 371 -10.57 14.73 17.93
N CYS A 372 -9.60 13.83 18.11
CA CYS A 372 -9.18 13.38 19.43
C CYS A 372 -8.73 14.53 20.32
N THR A 373 -7.96 15.48 19.78
CA THR A 373 -7.50 16.69 20.50
C THR A 373 -8.67 17.62 20.81
N PHE A 374 -9.59 17.84 19.88
CA PHE A 374 -10.79 18.64 20.05
C PHE A 374 -11.69 18.10 21.19
N LEU A 375 -11.81 16.77 21.26
CA LEU A 375 -12.56 16.07 22.30
C LEU A 375 -11.76 15.93 23.63
N ASN A 376 -10.60 16.59 23.75
CA ASN A 376 -9.73 16.55 24.92
C ASN A 376 -9.23 15.14 25.28
N HIS A 377 -8.86 14.35 24.28
CA HIS A 377 -8.28 13.01 24.40
C HIS A 377 -9.15 12.04 25.23
N PRO A 378 -10.39 11.75 24.81
CA PRO A 378 -11.28 10.86 25.55
C PRO A 378 -10.66 9.46 25.66
N LEU A 379 -10.87 8.81 26.80
CA LEU A 379 -10.34 7.46 27.06
C LEU A 379 -11.32 6.35 26.69
N THR A 380 -12.62 6.68 26.63
CA THR A 380 -13.70 5.72 26.34
C THR A 380 -14.71 6.33 25.38
N CYS A 381 -15.37 5.49 24.58
CA CYS A 381 -16.54 5.87 23.78
C CYS A 381 -17.79 6.10 24.67
N PRO A 382 -18.91 6.57 24.16
CA PRO A 382 -20.15 6.75 24.94
C PRO A 382 -20.62 5.46 25.62
N HIS A 383 -20.36 4.30 25.03
CA HIS A 383 -20.71 2.97 25.57
C HIS A 383 -19.70 2.43 26.61
N GLY A 384 -18.62 3.18 26.93
CA GLY A 384 -17.62 2.81 27.92
C GLY A 384 -16.46 1.97 27.38
N ALA A 385 -16.43 1.61 26.10
CA ALA A 385 -15.32 0.88 25.48
C ALA A 385 -14.09 1.78 25.31
N ALA A 386 -12.88 1.23 25.51
CA ALA A 386 -11.63 1.98 25.50
C ALA A 386 -11.29 2.52 24.10
N ILE A 387 -10.97 3.80 23.96
CA ILE A 387 -10.49 4.38 22.69
C ILE A 387 -8.98 4.13 22.59
N PRO A 388 -8.50 3.41 21.56
CA PRO A 388 -7.07 3.22 21.34
C PRO A 388 -6.32 4.55 21.24
N PRO A 389 -5.14 4.71 21.87
CA PRO A 389 -4.38 5.95 21.82
C PRO A 389 -3.77 6.18 20.45
N GLY A 390 -3.70 7.44 20.00
CA GLY A 390 -3.02 7.86 18.79
C GLY A 390 -1.81 8.74 19.06
N THR A 391 -1.18 9.23 17.98
CA THR A 391 0.04 10.05 18.05
C THR A 391 -0.18 11.35 18.83
N CYS A 392 -1.38 11.93 18.78
CA CYS A 392 -1.76 13.14 19.52
C CYS A 392 -1.85 12.95 21.05
N CYS A 393 -1.90 11.71 21.55
CA CYS A 393 -2.06 11.42 22.98
C CYS A 393 -0.73 11.44 23.76
N GLY A 394 0.40 11.74 23.13
CA GLY A 394 1.74 11.84 23.74
C GLY A 394 2.22 10.51 24.34
N ARG A 395 3.20 10.56 25.27
CA ARG A 395 3.79 9.37 25.93
C ARG A 395 2.82 8.51 26.77
N ARG A 396 1.52 8.80 26.73
CA ARG A 396 0.48 7.91 27.27
C ARG A 396 0.17 6.72 26.39
N ALA A 397 0.77 6.64 25.22
CA ALA A 397 0.60 5.60 24.19
C ALA A 397 1.44 4.33 24.43
N GLU A 398 1.95 4.07 25.62
CA GLU A 398 2.40 2.71 25.95
C GLU A 398 1.17 1.81 26.00
N PRO A 399 1.13 0.67 25.25
CA PRO A 399 0.06 -0.29 25.38
C PRO A 399 0.00 -0.73 26.85
N ARG A 400 -1.06 -0.36 27.55
CA ARG A 400 -1.27 -0.84 28.90
C ARG A 400 -1.23 -2.36 28.84
N ARG A 401 -0.22 -2.96 29.50
CA ARG A 401 -0.27 -4.34 29.96
C ARG A 401 -1.67 -4.58 30.49
N ARG A 402 -2.29 -5.70 30.11
CA ARG A 402 -3.61 -6.16 30.56
C ARG A 402 -3.85 -5.76 32.01
N PRO A 403 -5.06 -5.29 32.39
CA PRO A 403 -5.39 -5.10 33.77
C PRO A 403 -5.19 -6.43 34.50
N PRO A 404 -4.61 -6.41 35.75
CA PRO A 404 -4.46 -7.62 36.54
C PRO A 404 -5.84 -8.24 36.80
N ASN A 405 -5.91 -9.57 36.68
CA ASN A 405 -7.09 -10.38 36.96
C ASN A 405 -7.87 -9.81 38.18
N TYR A 406 -9.08 -9.36 37.94
CA TYR A 406 -10.05 -9.23 39.03
C TYR A 406 -10.42 -10.64 39.48
N GLN A 407 -9.81 -11.08 40.58
CA GLN A 407 -10.34 -12.15 41.39
C GLN A 407 -11.64 -11.61 42.02
N ILE A 408 -12.77 -12.14 41.58
CA ILE A 408 -14.03 -11.97 42.30
C ILE A 408 -13.91 -12.86 43.53
N GLU A 409 -13.53 -12.31 44.67
CA GLU A 409 -13.77 -12.96 45.97
C GLU A 409 -15.29 -12.95 46.18
N ALA A 410 -15.91 -14.10 46.05
CA ALA A 410 -17.28 -14.35 46.47
C ALA A 410 -17.27 -14.42 48.01
N SER A 411 -17.56 -13.30 48.65
CA SER A 411 -17.99 -13.30 50.06
C SER A 411 -19.50 -13.08 50.06
N PHE A 412 -20.23 -14.14 50.28
CA PHE A 412 -21.58 -14.09 50.81
C PHE A 412 -21.57 -14.54 52.28
N PRO A 413 -22.31 -13.83 53.16
CA PRO A 413 -22.57 -14.33 54.51
C PRO A 413 -23.63 -15.42 54.52
#